data_4de483a09499be6fb15b8d9500e29eb5
#
_entry.id   4de483a09499be6fb15b8d9500e29eb5
#
_cell.length_a   1.000
_cell.length_b   1.000
_cell.length_c   1.000
_cell.angle_alpha   90.00
_cell.angle_beta   90.00
_cell.angle_gamma   90.00
#
_symmetry.space_group_name_H-M   'P 1'
#
loop_
_entity.id
_entity.type
_entity.pdbx_description
1 polymer ?
#
loop_
_entity_poly.entity_id
_entity_poly.type
_entity_poly.pdbx_seq_one_letter_code
_entity_poly.pdbx_strand_id
1 'polypeptide(L)'
;MDPVVQKAQKNQNLENDTFLRACLRQATDYTPVWLMRQAGRYLPEYCATRAKAGSFMGLATNVDFATEVTLQPLDRYELDAAILFSDILTVPDAMGLGLTFTQGEGPRFASAVRDESAVENLCVPDMSKLRYVFDAVSSIRSALKGRCLLYTSDAADE
;
A
#
# COMPACT_ATOMS: atom_id res chain seq x y z
N MET A 1 25.86 7.23 -14.98
CA MET A 1 25.04 6.84 -13.83
C MET A 1 23.92 7.87 -13.71
N ASP A 2 22.69 7.42 -13.76
CA ASP A 2 21.51 8.32 -13.84
C ASP A 2 21.40 9.17 -12.56
N PRO A 3 21.24 10.50 -12.67
CA PRO A 3 21.11 11.39 -11.50
C PRO A 3 19.91 11.05 -10.61
N VAL A 4 18.88 10.37 -11.14
CA VAL A 4 17.74 9.88 -10.36
C VAL A 4 18.17 8.76 -9.42
N VAL A 5 19.05 7.85 -9.87
CA VAL A 5 19.59 6.75 -9.06
C VAL A 5 20.50 7.26 -7.95
N GLN A 6 21.30 8.31 -8.22
CA GLN A 6 22.16 8.93 -7.20
C GLN A 6 21.35 9.66 -6.10
N LYS A 7 20.20 10.24 -6.46
CA LYS A 7 19.33 10.93 -5.51
C LYS A 7 18.57 9.96 -4.60
N ALA A 8 18.22 8.77 -5.10
CA ALA A 8 17.61 7.69 -4.31
C ALA A 8 18.58 7.12 -3.27
N GLN A 9 19.87 7.04 -3.58
CA GLN A 9 20.90 6.53 -2.67
C GLN A 9 21.20 7.45 -1.47
N LYS A 10 20.85 8.73 -1.54
CA LYS A 10 21.22 9.73 -0.52
C LYS A 10 20.22 9.89 0.62
N ASN A 11 19.04 9.26 0.56
CA ASN A 11 17.93 9.60 1.45
C ASN A 11 17.35 8.48 2.32
N GLN A 12 17.96 7.29 2.38
CA GLN A 12 17.44 6.24 3.26
C GLN A 12 18.61 5.55 3.96
N ASN A 13 18.77 5.83 5.26
CA ASN A 13 19.51 4.92 6.15
C ASN A 13 18.65 3.67 6.34
N LEU A 14 18.63 2.78 5.33
CA LEU A 14 18.04 1.45 5.46
C LEU A 14 19.03 0.57 6.22
N GLU A 15 18.57 -0.08 7.29
CA GLU A 15 19.33 -1.10 7.99
C GLU A 15 19.45 -2.37 7.14
N ASN A 16 18.35 -2.71 6.41
CA ASN A 16 18.33 -3.76 5.41
C ASN A 16 17.99 -3.16 4.03
N ASP A 17 19.00 -3.06 3.18
CA ASP A 17 18.91 -2.60 1.80
C ASP A 17 18.94 -3.74 0.76
N THR A 18 18.89 -5.00 1.21
CA THR A 18 19.09 -6.20 0.38
C THR A 18 18.07 -6.23 -0.78
N PHE A 19 16.80 -5.96 -0.51
CA PHE A 19 15.77 -5.90 -1.55
C PHE A 19 16.07 -4.81 -2.58
N LEU A 20 16.45 -3.62 -2.15
CA LEU A 20 16.80 -2.51 -3.04
C LEU A 20 18.03 -2.84 -3.90
N ARG A 21 19.07 -3.44 -3.30
CA ARG A 21 20.28 -3.87 -4.01
C ARG A 21 19.95 -4.92 -5.08
N ALA A 22 19.08 -5.88 -4.76
CA ALA A 22 18.62 -6.87 -5.73
C ALA A 22 17.87 -6.23 -6.91
N CYS A 23 16.96 -5.28 -6.66
CA CYS A 23 16.28 -4.51 -7.71
C CYS A 23 17.25 -3.72 -8.60
N LEU A 24 18.34 -3.22 -8.01
CA LEU A 24 19.41 -2.51 -8.72
C LEU A 24 20.44 -3.46 -9.39
N ARG A 25 20.22 -4.79 -9.36
CA ARG A 25 21.12 -5.81 -9.87
C ARG A 25 22.52 -5.76 -9.22
N GLN A 26 22.59 -5.38 -7.97
CA GLN A 26 23.81 -5.40 -7.15
C GLN A 26 23.92 -6.74 -6.43
N ALA A 27 25.14 -7.13 -6.05
CA ALA A 27 25.38 -8.35 -5.29
C ALA A 27 24.70 -8.28 -3.91
N THR A 28 24.05 -9.38 -3.53
CA THR A 28 23.40 -9.57 -2.22
C THR A 28 23.92 -10.84 -1.57
N ASP A 29 23.93 -10.89 -0.25
CA ASP A 29 24.44 -12.05 0.49
C ASP A 29 23.45 -13.22 0.49
N TYR A 30 22.15 -12.91 0.24
CA TYR A 30 21.06 -13.87 0.11
C TYR A 30 19.99 -13.32 -0.83
N THR A 31 19.06 -14.18 -1.26
CA THR A 31 17.89 -13.76 -2.06
C THR A 31 16.86 -13.10 -1.15
N PRO A 32 16.55 -11.81 -1.33
CA PRO A 32 15.53 -11.15 -0.51
C PRO A 32 14.14 -11.69 -0.74
N VAL A 33 13.33 -11.69 0.29
CA VAL A 33 11.94 -12.17 0.26
C VAL A 33 10.97 -11.03 0.49
N TRP A 34 10.03 -10.92 -0.42
CA TRP A 34 8.91 -9.99 -0.37
C TRP A 34 7.62 -10.68 -0.84
N LEU A 35 6.49 -10.33 -0.23
CA LEU A 35 5.19 -10.86 -0.61
C LEU A 35 4.24 -9.71 -0.93
N MET A 36 3.58 -9.75 -2.08
CA MET A 36 2.62 -8.72 -2.50
C MET A 36 1.46 -8.60 -1.51
N ARG A 37 0.96 -9.71 -0.97
CA ARG A 37 -0.14 -9.73 0.02
C ARG A 37 0.38 -10.18 1.38
N GLN A 38 1.11 -9.29 2.05
CA GLN A 38 1.69 -9.55 3.37
C GLN A 38 0.62 -9.46 4.47
N ALA A 39 -0.11 -8.34 4.55
CA ALA A 39 -1.22 -8.18 5.49
C ALA A 39 -2.47 -8.94 4.99
N GLY A 40 -3.10 -9.72 5.86
CA GLY A 40 -4.26 -10.48 5.42
C GLY A 40 -4.92 -11.32 6.52
N ARG A 41 -6.07 -11.89 6.19
CA ARG A 41 -6.92 -12.67 7.11
C ARG A 41 -6.28 -13.94 7.66
N TYR A 42 -5.14 -14.37 7.17
CA TYR A 42 -4.36 -15.48 7.72
C TYR A 42 -3.62 -15.09 9.00
N LEU A 43 -3.48 -13.78 9.29
CA LEU A 43 -2.89 -13.26 10.51
C LEU A 43 -3.99 -12.98 11.55
N PRO A 44 -3.96 -13.62 12.73
CA PRO A 44 -4.93 -13.32 13.81
C PRO A 44 -4.94 -11.86 14.23
N GLU A 45 -3.77 -11.23 14.30
CA GLU A 45 -3.60 -9.80 14.62
C GLU A 45 -4.28 -8.90 13.58
N TYR A 46 -4.15 -9.22 12.28
CA TYR A 46 -4.87 -8.52 11.23
C TYR A 46 -6.39 -8.63 11.42
N CYS A 47 -6.88 -9.84 11.70
CA CYS A 47 -8.31 -10.06 11.94
C CYS A 47 -8.81 -9.23 13.13
N ALA A 48 -8.03 -9.13 14.20
CA ALA A 48 -8.37 -8.32 15.38
C ALA A 48 -8.44 -6.82 15.04
N THR A 49 -7.43 -6.28 14.33
CA THR A 49 -7.41 -4.88 13.89
C THR A 49 -8.54 -4.59 12.90
N ARG A 50 -8.81 -5.53 11.97
CA ARG A 50 -9.91 -5.43 11.02
C ARG A 50 -11.29 -5.38 11.70
N ALA A 51 -11.47 -6.15 12.78
CA ALA A 51 -12.70 -6.14 13.58
C ALA A 51 -12.89 -4.79 14.30
N LYS A 52 -11.83 -4.21 14.85
CA LYS A 52 -11.85 -2.86 15.46
C LYS A 52 -12.22 -1.78 14.44
N ALA A 53 -11.70 -1.88 13.23
CA ALA A 53 -11.96 -0.92 12.15
C ALA A 53 -13.40 -0.98 11.61
N GLY A 54 -14.15 -2.05 11.87
CA GLY A 54 -15.54 -2.23 11.49
C GLY A 54 -15.76 -2.52 10.00
N SER A 55 -15.05 -1.85 9.10
CA SER A 55 -15.15 -2.04 7.65
C SER A 55 -13.78 -2.10 6.98
N PHE A 56 -13.72 -2.58 5.72
CA PHE A 56 -12.47 -2.54 4.95
C PHE A 56 -12.00 -1.10 4.74
N MET A 57 -12.90 -0.21 4.36
CA MET A 57 -12.57 1.20 4.20
C MET A 57 -12.19 1.85 5.53
N GLY A 58 -12.85 1.48 6.64
CA GLY A 58 -12.44 1.93 7.97
C GLY A 58 -11.02 1.50 8.34
N LEU A 59 -10.56 0.33 7.86
CA LEU A 59 -9.18 -0.10 8.02
C LEU A 59 -8.23 0.68 7.10
N ALA A 60 -8.57 0.82 5.82
CA ALA A 60 -7.69 1.41 4.81
C ALA A 60 -7.56 2.94 4.93
N THR A 61 -8.62 3.63 5.36
CA THR A 61 -8.64 5.10 5.48
C THR A 61 -8.15 5.62 6.84
N ASN A 62 -7.99 4.73 7.82
CA ASN A 62 -7.42 5.11 9.12
C ASN A 62 -5.90 4.87 9.12
N VAL A 63 -5.13 5.94 9.26
CA VAL A 63 -3.66 5.94 9.19
C VAL A 63 -3.04 5.00 10.22
N ASP A 64 -3.56 4.98 11.46
CA ASP A 64 -3.02 4.15 12.53
C ASP A 64 -3.27 2.67 12.25
N PHE A 65 -4.47 2.30 11.82
CA PHE A 65 -4.80 0.93 11.46
C PHE A 65 -4.03 0.46 10.22
N ALA A 66 -3.92 1.29 9.17
CA ALA A 66 -3.12 0.98 7.99
C ALA A 66 -1.65 0.77 8.34
N THR A 67 -1.11 1.58 9.25
CA THR A 67 0.26 1.43 9.76
C THR A 67 0.40 0.12 10.54
N GLU A 68 -0.50 -0.14 11.48
CA GLU A 68 -0.48 -1.36 12.31
C GLU A 68 -0.48 -2.61 11.44
N VAL A 69 -1.43 -2.75 10.50
CA VAL A 69 -1.52 -3.95 9.66
C VAL A 69 -0.39 -4.09 8.66
N THR A 70 0.27 -3.00 8.27
CA THR A 70 1.46 -3.04 7.42
C THR A 70 2.67 -3.61 8.19
N LEU A 71 2.80 -3.32 9.49
CA LEU A 71 3.91 -3.79 10.31
C LEU A 71 3.75 -5.23 10.80
N GLN A 72 2.53 -5.68 11.07
CA GLN A 72 2.23 -7.02 11.60
C GLN A 72 2.94 -8.18 10.86
N PRO A 73 2.95 -8.25 9.52
CA PRO A 73 3.69 -9.28 8.79
C PRO A 73 5.19 -9.24 9.04
N LEU A 74 5.77 -8.04 9.14
CA LEU A 74 7.20 -7.85 9.38
C LEU A 74 7.61 -8.26 10.80
N ASP A 75 6.70 -8.13 11.77
CA ASP A 75 6.95 -8.56 13.14
C ASP A 75 6.86 -10.08 13.30
N ARG A 76 6.17 -10.74 12.37
CA ARG A 76 5.99 -12.19 12.37
C ARG A 76 7.00 -12.92 11.48
N TYR A 77 7.42 -12.31 10.38
CA TYR A 77 8.27 -12.92 9.37
C TYR A 77 9.45 -12.02 9.03
N GLU A 78 10.57 -12.65 8.67
CA GLU A 78 11.77 -11.97 8.18
C GLU A 78 11.58 -11.57 6.71
N LEU A 79 10.83 -10.49 6.46
CA LEU A 79 10.62 -9.95 5.13
C LEU A 79 11.56 -8.77 4.88
N ASP A 80 12.08 -8.69 3.66
CA ASP A 80 13.06 -7.66 3.25
C ASP A 80 12.43 -6.38 2.71
N ALA A 81 11.12 -6.36 2.53
CA ALA A 81 10.37 -5.16 2.20
C ALA A 81 8.96 -5.20 2.79
N ALA A 82 8.47 -4.06 3.24
CA ALA A 82 7.08 -3.82 3.59
C ALA A 82 6.28 -3.41 2.36
N ILE A 83 4.97 -3.64 2.35
CA ILE A 83 4.06 -3.06 1.37
C ILE A 83 3.00 -2.23 2.09
N LEU A 84 2.74 -1.03 1.56
CA LEU A 84 1.67 -0.15 2.03
C LEU A 84 0.33 -0.89 2.01
N PHE A 85 -0.36 -0.94 3.15
CA PHE A 85 -1.74 -1.40 3.17
C PHE A 85 -2.65 -0.32 2.59
N SER A 86 -3.13 -0.54 1.38
CA SER A 86 -4.05 0.31 0.63
C SER A 86 -4.92 -0.55 -0.29
N ASP A 87 -5.68 0.09 -1.18
CA ASP A 87 -6.50 -0.61 -2.18
C ASP A 87 -6.52 0.17 -3.49
N ILE A 88 -6.50 -0.54 -4.61
CA ILE A 88 -6.57 0.05 -5.97
C ILE A 88 -7.87 0.80 -6.22
N LEU A 89 -8.93 0.46 -5.50
CA LEU A 89 -10.27 1.06 -5.65
C LEU A 89 -10.39 2.43 -4.99
N THR A 90 -9.38 2.87 -4.22
CA THR A 90 -9.41 4.17 -3.53
C THR A 90 -9.39 5.35 -4.52
N VAL A 91 -8.66 5.23 -5.62
CA VAL A 91 -8.62 6.26 -6.66
C VAL A 91 -9.95 6.38 -7.40
N PRO A 92 -10.55 5.30 -7.95
CA PRO A 92 -11.87 5.34 -8.54
C PRO A 92 -12.96 5.85 -7.59
N ASP A 93 -12.89 5.49 -6.31
CA ASP A 93 -13.83 6.02 -5.29
C ASP A 93 -13.68 7.53 -5.13
N ALA A 94 -12.45 8.03 -5.03
CA ALA A 94 -12.16 9.46 -4.95
C ALA A 94 -12.62 10.22 -6.20
N MET A 95 -12.63 9.57 -7.37
CA MET A 95 -13.20 10.09 -8.63
C MET A 95 -14.73 10.17 -8.62
N GLY A 96 -15.39 9.63 -7.60
CA GLY A 96 -16.84 9.73 -7.43
C GLY A 96 -17.63 8.55 -8.00
N LEU A 97 -17.00 7.43 -8.29
CA LEU A 97 -17.68 6.23 -8.79
C LEU A 97 -18.53 5.51 -7.72
N GLY A 98 -18.39 5.90 -6.44
CA GLY A 98 -19.24 5.45 -5.33
C GLY A 98 -18.98 3.98 -4.97
N LEU A 99 -17.82 3.71 -4.35
CA LEU A 99 -17.42 2.39 -3.89
C LEU A 99 -18.25 1.91 -2.71
N THR A 100 -18.77 0.71 -2.80
CA THR A 100 -19.50 0.04 -1.73
C THR A 100 -18.96 -1.38 -1.53
N PHE A 101 -19.01 -1.85 -0.29
CA PHE A 101 -18.64 -3.23 0.08
C PHE A 101 -19.84 -3.94 0.66
N THR A 102 -20.34 -4.95 -0.04
CA THR A 102 -21.42 -5.81 0.46
C THR A 102 -20.82 -7.11 1.00
N GLN A 103 -21.25 -7.52 2.17
CA GLN A 103 -20.77 -8.74 2.80
C GLN A 103 -21.07 -9.95 1.88
N GLY A 104 -20.01 -10.68 1.50
CA GLY A 104 -20.11 -11.86 0.63
C GLY A 104 -20.07 -11.59 -0.87
N GLU A 105 -20.23 -10.32 -1.31
CA GLU A 105 -20.25 -9.97 -2.75
C GLU A 105 -18.99 -9.21 -3.22
N GLY A 106 -18.19 -8.71 -2.28
CA GLY A 106 -17.01 -7.91 -2.59
C GLY A 106 -17.29 -6.44 -2.92
N PRO A 107 -16.33 -5.73 -3.54
CA PRO A 107 -16.47 -4.32 -3.89
C PRO A 107 -17.38 -4.13 -5.09
N ARG A 108 -18.18 -3.05 -5.07
CA ARG A 108 -19.01 -2.62 -6.19
C ARG A 108 -18.95 -1.10 -6.33
N PHE A 109 -19.00 -0.61 -7.57
CA PHE A 109 -19.18 0.80 -7.87
C PHE A 109 -20.63 1.09 -8.27
N ALA A 110 -21.19 2.16 -7.70
CA ALA A 110 -22.53 2.62 -8.05
C ALA A 110 -22.58 3.09 -9.52
N SER A 111 -21.50 3.74 -9.99
CA SER A 111 -21.37 4.28 -11.34
C SER A 111 -20.20 3.58 -12.06
N ALA A 112 -20.45 2.36 -12.56
CA ALA A 112 -19.45 1.66 -13.34
C ALA A 112 -19.27 2.29 -14.74
N VAL A 113 -18.00 2.49 -15.13
CA VAL A 113 -17.64 3.01 -16.47
C VAL A 113 -17.85 1.89 -17.49
N ARG A 114 -18.76 2.08 -18.46
CA ARG A 114 -19.15 1.05 -19.43
C ARG A 114 -19.19 1.52 -20.88
N ASP A 115 -19.12 2.80 -21.11
CA ASP A 115 -19.21 3.40 -22.43
C ASP A 115 -18.33 4.66 -22.51
N GLU A 116 -18.18 5.20 -23.72
CA GLU A 116 -17.34 6.35 -24.02
C GLU A 116 -17.82 7.61 -23.28
N SER A 117 -19.13 7.81 -23.19
CA SER A 117 -19.70 8.94 -22.44
C SER A 117 -19.36 8.87 -20.95
N ALA A 118 -19.34 7.69 -20.36
CA ALA A 118 -18.92 7.51 -18.97
C ALA A 118 -17.43 7.83 -18.78
N VAL A 119 -16.58 7.53 -19.78
CA VAL A 119 -15.16 7.91 -19.76
C VAL A 119 -15.00 9.43 -19.84
N GLU A 120 -15.72 10.09 -20.75
CA GLU A 120 -15.66 11.55 -20.92
C GLU A 120 -16.10 12.32 -19.65
N ASN A 121 -16.96 11.71 -18.84
CA ASN A 121 -17.44 12.30 -17.59
C ASN A 121 -16.53 12.05 -16.39
N LEU A 122 -15.43 11.28 -16.53
CA LEU A 122 -14.47 11.09 -15.47
C LEU A 122 -13.72 12.39 -15.16
N CYS A 123 -13.60 12.70 -13.89
CA CYS A 123 -12.88 13.87 -13.42
C CYS A 123 -11.68 13.45 -12.58
N VAL A 124 -10.59 14.23 -12.67
CA VAL A 124 -9.47 14.09 -11.72
C VAL A 124 -10.02 14.35 -10.31
N PRO A 125 -9.78 13.45 -9.36
CA PRO A 125 -10.32 13.59 -8.02
C PRO A 125 -9.65 14.74 -7.27
N ASP A 126 -10.36 15.31 -6.30
CA ASP A 126 -9.72 16.14 -5.29
C ASP A 126 -8.76 15.27 -4.46
N MET A 127 -7.45 15.56 -4.57
CA MET A 127 -6.40 14.81 -3.90
C MET A 127 -6.50 14.86 -2.38
N SER A 128 -7.24 15.80 -1.81
CA SER A 128 -7.51 15.85 -0.36
C SER A 128 -8.27 14.60 0.12
N LYS A 129 -9.09 14.00 -0.74
CA LYS A 129 -9.81 12.74 -0.44
C LYS A 129 -8.88 11.54 -0.28
N LEU A 130 -7.68 11.59 -0.86
CA LEU A 130 -6.65 10.55 -0.77
C LEU A 130 -5.55 10.88 0.24
N ARG A 131 -5.71 11.96 1.03
CA ARG A 131 -4.70 12.42 1.98
C ARG A 131 -4.26 11.34 2.94
N TYR A 132 -5.19 10.48 3.39
CA TYR A 132 -4.91 9.37 4.29
C TYR A 132 -3.86 8.39 3.73
N VAL A 133 -3.77 8.22 2.40
CA VAL A 133 -2.74 7.37 1.77
C VAL A 133 -1.35 7.96 1.98
N PHE A 134 -1.20 9.28 1.73
CA PHE A 134 0.08 9.98 1.94
C PHE A 134 0.50 10.00 3.41
N ASP A 135 -0.48 10.20 4.30
CA ASP A 135 -0.24 10.20 5.73
C ASP A 135 0.14 8.79 6.23
N ALA A 136 -0.47 7.72 5.69
CA ALA A 136 -0.09 6.34 5.97
C ALA A 136 1.34 6.03 5.52
N VAL A 137 1.75 6.46 4.31
CA VAL A 137 3.15 6.32 3.85
C VAL A 137 4.11 6.97 4.84
N SER A 138 3.80 8.20 5.28
CA SER A 138 4.64 8.95 6.22
C SER A 138 4.72 8.25 7.59
N SER A 139 3.58 7.77 8.10
CA SER A 139 3.48 7.05 9.37
C SER A 139 4.26 5.73 9.33
N ILE A 140 4.05 4.91 8.30
CA ILE A 140 4.71 3.61 8.15
C ILE A 140 6.23 3.80 8.02
N ARG A 141 6.69 4.75 7.21
CA ARG A 141 8.13 5.05 7.09
C ARG A 141 8.76 5.44 8.42
N SER A 142 8.05 6.26 9.20
CA SER A 142 8.49 6.65 10.53
C SER A 142 8.55 5.46 11.49
N ALA A 143 7.56 4.56 11.42
CA ALA A 143 7.49 3.37 12.27
C ALA A 143 8.53 2.31 11.89
N LEU A 144 8.84 2.15 10.59
CA LEU A 144 9.88 1.22 10.09
C LEU A 144 11.28 1.61 10.55
N LYS A 145 11.56 2.89 10.78
CA LYS A 145 12.88 3.40 11.24
C LYS A 145 14.08 2.91 10.42
N GLY A 146 13.86 2.61 9.14
CA GLY A 146 14.89 2.07 8.26
C GLY A 146 15.02 0.53 8.25
N ARG A 147 14.19 -0.20 8.98
CA ARG A 147 14.21 -1.68 9.06
C ARG A 147 14.24 -2.34 7.69
N CYS A 148 13.45 -1.84 6.74
CA CYS A 148 13.42 -2.29 5.35
C CYS A 148 12.79 -1.24 4.43
N LEU A 149 12.83 -1.50 3.12
CA LEU A 149 12.15 -0.70 2.11
C LEU A 149 10.61 -0.74 2.31
N LEU A 150 9.94 0.39 2.13
CA LEU A 150 8.49 0.43 1.96
C LEU A 150 8.16 0.47 0.46
N TYR A 151 7.50 -0.58 -0.01
CA TYR A 151 6.93 -0.68 -1.34
C TYR A 151 5.51 -0.09 -1.32
N THR A 152 5.19 0.80 -2.25
CA THR A 152 3.90 1.50 -2.20
C THR A 152 2.88 0.89 -3.13
N SER A 153 3.18 0.76 -4.42
CA SER A 153 2.28 0.13 -5.40
C SER A 153 3.07 -0.14 -6.69
N ASP A 154 2.64 -1.15 -7.40
CA ASP A 154 3.05 -1.39 -8.79
C ASP A 154 1.81 -1.30 -9.66
N ALA A 155 1.53 -0.10 -10.15
CA ALA A 155 0.37 0.16 -11.00
C ALA A 155 0.54 -0.34 -12.44
N ALA A 156 1.74 -0.84 -12.80
CA ALA A 156 2.03 -1.29 -14.16
C ALA A 156 1.61 -2.75 -14.42
N ASP A 157 1.41 -3.54 -13.35
CA ASP A 157 1.10 -4.96 -13.42
C ASP A 157 -0.38 -5.28 -13.14
N GLU A 158 -1.23 -4.25 -13.04
CA GLU A 158 -2.68 -4.39 -12.76
C GLU A 158 -3.56 -3.90 -13.96
#